data_c9c73bee960b52c5af0e97903a8e869d
#
_entry.id   c9c73bee960b52c5af0e97903a8e869d
#
_cell.length_a   1.000
_cell.length_b   1.000
_cell.length_c   1.000
_cell.angle_alpha   90.00
_cell.angle_beta   90.00
_cell.angle_gamma   90.00
#
_symmetry.space_group_name_H-M   'P 1'
#
loop_
_entity.id
_entity.type
_entity.pdbx_description
1 polymer ?
#
loop_
_entity_poly.entity_id
_entity_poly.type
_entity_poly.pdbx_seq_one_letter_code
_entity_poly.pdbx_strand_id
1 'polypeptide(L)'
;MKPIPLTARKAGAVLAALMLSTALTACQPQASAASTTPPTSAPTPTAQASAPASGPPDSSSNSTGNPDGSQGDVPQGLESFYSQTIDWKDCSDGTSPFQCGTVTVPLDYEHPDGRTITIALKKLPASDGNAEHGSLFTNPGGPGASGIETVKDPAAMPEELRGAYDIIGFDPRGVGQSTPITCWTDDEINQSLNGTSNKIPEIMATDVLFSKDSSAQKRIDRGAANAARCAKHSQVPELLDHVGTRDVARDLDILRATNGNAKLNYLGTSYGTRIGAIYADLFPAHVGRTVLNAAMDPSRYRTDSDAEVVAFKEAALRQYVEHCQAHDGCPLTGSTDEAIAQLTTFVDGLDKNPLTAPDSNVTVNTQG
;
A
#
# COMPACT_ATOMS: atom_id res chain seq x y z
N MET A 1 -21.55 -40.36 16.87
CA MET A 1 -20.65 -39.54 16.04
C MET A 1 -19.65 -40.47 15.38
N LYS A 2 -19.70 -40.61 14.04
CA LYS A 2 -18.71 -41.43 13.32
C LYS A 2 -17.43 -40.56 13.11
N PRO A 3 -16.25 -41.11 13.35
CA PRO A 3 -15.01 -40.35 13.12
C PRO A 3 -14.84 -40.05 11.63
N ILE A 4 -14.58 -38.79 11.31
CA ILE A 4 -14.25 -38.35 9.96
C ILE A 4 -12.88 -38.98 9.58
N PRO A 5 -12.74 -39.57 8.38
CA PRO A 5 -11.51 -40.22 8.00
C PRO A 5 -10.32 -39.24 7.99
N LEU A 6 -9.16 -39.76 8.40
CA LEU A 6 -7.90 -39.01 8.61
C LEU A 6 -7.44 -38.19 7.39
N THR A 7 -7.91 -38.56 6.19
CA THR A 7 -7.64 -37.89 4.91
C THR A 7 -8.27 -36.49 4.80
N ALA A 8 -9.48 -36.31 5.36
CA ALA A 8 -10.15 -35.00 5.34
C ALA A 8 -9.49 -33.97 6.29
N ARG A 9 -8.88 -34.47 7.41
CA ARG A 9 -8.14 -33.60 8.34
C ARG A 9 -6.85 -33.05 7.76
N LYS A 10 -6.17 -33.83 6.91
CA LYS A 10 -4.90 -33.38 6.29
C LYS A 10 -5.15 -32.37 5.17
N ALA A 11 -6.22 -32.50 4.41
CA ALA A 11 -6.55 -31.55 3.34
C ALA A 11 -6.95 -30.17 3.90
N GLY A 12 -7.76 -30.12 4.97
CA GLY A 12 -8.15 -28.86 5.60
C GLY A 12 -6.98 -28.09 6.21
N ALA A 13 -6.01 -28.79 6.83
CA ALA A 13 -4.82 -28.16 7.41
C ALA A 13 -3.88 -27.57 6.34
N VAL A 14 -3.80 -28.20 5.16
CA VAL A 14 -2.96 -27.73 4.06
C VAL A 14 -3.55 -26.48 3.40
N LEU A 15 -4.88 -26.41 3.23
CA LEU A 15 -5.51 -25.22 2.63
C LEU A 15 -5.52 -24.01 3.58
N ALA A 16 -5.72 -24.21 4.88
CA ALA A 16 -5.63 -23.12 5.86
C ALA A 16 -4.21 -22.57 5.96
N ALA A 17 -3.16 -23.43 5.89
CA ALA A 17 -1.77 -23.01 5.85
C ALA A 17 -1.41 -22.26 4.58
N LEU A 18 -2.06 -22.56 3.45
CA LEU A 18 -1.78 -21.91 2.17
C LEU A 18 -2.29 -20.47 2.07
N MET A 19 -3.39 -20.16 2.71
CA MET A 19 -3.94 -18.79 2.67
C MET A 19 -3.15 -17.81 3.54
N LEU A 20 -2.41 -18.31 4.56
CA LEU A 20 -1.58 -17.47 5.44
C LEU A 20 -0.09 -17.41 5.02
N SER A 21 0.42 -18.36 4.22
CA SER A 21 1.84 -18.45 3.90
C SER A 21 2.27 -17.74 2.62
N THR A 22 1.35 -17.14 1.86
CA THR A 22 1.68 -16.40 0.63
C THR A 22 2.26 -15.00 0.85
N ALA A 23 2.43 -14.57 2.10
CA ALA A 23 2.96 -13.26 2.42
C ALA A 23 4.49 -13.20 2.70
N LEU A 24 5.19 -14.35 2.88
CA LEU A 24 6.53 -14.28 3.48
C LEU A 24 7.59 -15.25 2.94
N THR A 25 7.60 -15.63 1.66
CA THR A 25 8.77 -16.34 1.14
C THR A 25 9.03 -16.04 -0.33
N ALA A 26 9.61 -14.89 -0.60
CA ALA A 26 10.28 -14.63 -1.88
C ALA A 26 11.70 -14.13 -1.59
N CYS A 27 12.66 -14.82 -2.20
CA CYS A 27 14.07 -14.46 -2.36
C CYS A 27 15.06 -14.92 -1.30
N GLN A 28 15.50 -16.18 -1.42
CA GLN A 28 16.90 -16.50 -1.16
C GLN A 28 17.61 -16.77 -2.51
N PRO A 29 18.74 -16.14 -2.81
CA PRO A 29 19.49 -16.44 -4.02
C PRO A 29 20.36 -17.68 -3.81
N GLN A 30 20.10 -18.75 -4.56
CA GLN A 30 21.07 -19.84 -4.73
C GLN A 30 22.11 -19.43 -5.76
N ALA A 31 23.37 -19.35 -5.33
CA ALA A 31 24.51 -19.23 -6.19
C ALA A 31 24.75 -20.56 -6.92
N SER A 32 24.56 -20.59 -8.21
CA SER A 32 25.08 -21.63 -9.10
C SER A 32 26.03 -21.01 -10.09
N ALA A 33 27.28 -21.42 -10.03
CA ALA A 33 28.31 -21.08 -10.98
C ALA A 33 28.06 -21.79 -12.31
N ALA A 34 28.02 -21.05 -13.40
CA ALA A 34 28.17 -21.59 -14.76
C ALA A 34 28.82 -20.57 -15.67
N SER A 35 29.99 -20.94 -16.06
CA SER A 35 30.76 -20.81 -17.31
C SER A 35 30.42 -19.74 -18.32
N THR A 36 31.44 -19.00 -18.66
CA THR A 36 31.58 -17.93 -19.65
C THR A 36 31.52 -18.43 -21.08
N THR A 37 30.73 -17.76 -21.91
CA THR A 37 31.09 -17.39 -23.31
C THR A 37 30.21 -16.19 -23.76
N PRO A 38 30.77 -15.17 -24.43
CA PRO A 38 30.02 -13.98 -24.81
C PRO A 38 29.35 -14.15 -26.18
N PRO A 39 28.14 -13.67 -26.39
CA PRO A 39 27.60 -13.54 -27.74
C PRO A 39 27.91 -12.16 -28.35
N THR A 40 28.15 -12.22 -29.63
CA THR A 40 28.48 -11.24 -30.62
C THR A 40 27.50 -10.06 -30.70
N SER A 41 28.05 -8.88 -30.91
CA SER A 41 27.41 -7.60 -31.15
C SER A 41 26.34 -7.57 -32.25
N ALA A 42 25.19 -6.95 -31.95
CA ALA A 42 24.20 -6.50 -32.92
C ALA A 42 24.18 -4.96 -33.02
N PRO A 43 23.81 -4.36 -34.17
CA PRO A 43 24.16 -3.00 -34.52
C PRO A 43 23.24 -1.93 -33.90
N THR A 44 23.84 -0.80 -33.58
CA THR A 44 23.25 0.43 -33.09
C THR A 44 22.39 1.12 -34.16
N PRO A 45 21.17 1.59 -33.88
CA PRO A 45 20.48 2.53 -34.75
C PRO A 45 20.96 3.95 -34.52
N THR A 46 21.38 4.59 -35.59
CA THR A 46 21.82 5.97 -35.68
C THR A 46 20.66 6.95 -35.46
N ALA A 47 20.75 7.80 -34.45
CA ALA A 47 19.82 8.90 -34.25
C ALA A 47 20.15 10.07 -35.18
N GLN A 48 19.20 10.48 -35.98
CA GLN A 48 19.28 11.68 -36.82
C GLN A 48 18.91 12.92 -36.02
N ALA A 49 19.81 13.86 -35.95
CA ALA A 49 19.65 15.18 -35.35
C ALA A 49 18.75 16.06 -36.24
N SER A 50 17.73 16.66 -35.65
CA SER A 50 17.02 17.80 -36.23
C SER A 50 17.27 19.05 -35.40
N ALA A 51 17.66 20.11 -36.03
CA ALA A 51 18.12 21.40 -35.50
C ALA A 51 16.94 22.34 -35.12
N PRO A 52 17.17 23.53 -34.52
CA PRO A 52 16.37 24.10 -33.46
C PRO A 52 15.34 25.13 -33.93
N ALA A 53 14.24 25.27 -33.16
CA ALA A 53 13.30 26.38 -33.28
C ALA A 53 13.55 27.41 -32.17
N SER A 54 13.65 28.63 -32.58
CA SER A 54 13.94 29.88 -31.90
C SER A 54 12.92 30.18 -30.77
N GLY A 55 13.44 30.61 -29.59
CA GLY A 55 12.66 31.11 -28.49
C GLY A 55 12.30 32.59 -28.60
N PRO A 56 11.35 33.08 -27.81
CA PRO A 56 11.14 34.49 -27.46
C PRO A 56 11.54 34.78 -25.99
N PRO A 57 11.54 36.07 -25.56
CA PRO A 57 12.67 36.67 -24.88
C PRO A 57 12.57 36.71 -23.34
N ASP A 58 13.74 36.95 -22.75
CA ASP A 58 14.03 37.29 -21.36
C ASP A 58 13.04 38.22 -20.69
N SER A 59 12.61 37.85 -19.48
CA SER A 59 12.31 38.80 -18.44
C SER A 59 13.10 38.42 -17.18
N SER A 60 14.20 39.13 -17.00
CA SER A 60 15.04 39.14 -15.83
C SER A 60 14.25 39.67 -14.63
N SER A 61 13.98 38.83 -13.63
CA SER A 61 13.74 39.28 -12.28
C SER A 61 14.88 38.79 -11.37
N ASN A 62 15.64 39.75 -10.92
CA ASN A 62 16.72 39.66 -9.96
C ASN A 62 16.17 39.15 -8.62
N SER A 63 16.34 37.90 -8.26
CA SER A 63 16.19 37.42 -6.90
C SER A 63 17.56 37.21 -6.29
N THR A 64 17.90 38.03 -5.31
CA THR A 64 19.06 37.86 -4.43
C THR A 64 18.96 36.55 -3.68
N GLY A 65 19.70 35.54 -4.14
CA GLY A 65 19.75 34.24 -3.49
C GLY A 65 20.45 34.29 -2.15
N ASN A 66 19.80 33.72 -1.15
CA ASN A 66 20.40 33.42 0.15
C ASN A 66 21.32 32.17 -0.01
N PRO A 67 22.55 32.15 0.50
CA PRO A 67 23.51 31.06 0.25
C PRO A 67 23.38 29.88 1.23
N ASP A 68 22.18 29.56 1.74
CA ASP A 68 21.95 28.37 2.56
C ASP A 68 21.02 27.42 1.81
N GLY A 69 21.58 26.33 1.30
CA GLY A 69 20.98 25.41 0.33
C GLY A 69 19.92 24.46 0.89
N SER A 70 18.93 24.94 1.66
CA SER A 70 17.94 24.10 2.30
C SER A 70 16.46 24.40 2.03
N GLN A 71 16.13 25.32 1.12
CA GLN A 71 14.74 25.51 0.67
C GLN A 71 14.68 25.52 -0.85
N GLY A 72 14.40 24.35 -1.45
CA GLY A 72 13.84 24.29 -2.79
C GLY A 72 12.54 25.10 -2.81
N ASP A 73 12.17 25.64 -3.97
CA ASP A 73 11.05 26.57 -4.15
C ASP A 73 9.77 26.07 -3.46
N VAL A 74 9.42 26.71 -2.34
CA VAL A 74 8.15 26.45 -1.65
C VAL A 74 7.03 26.98 -2.54
N PRO A 75 6.03 26.17 -2.88
CA PRO A 75 4.91 26.63 -3.69
C PRO A 75 4.19 27.81 -3.02
N GLN A 76 3.82 28.82 -3.82
CA GLN A 76 3.15 30.03 -3.34
C GLN A 76 1.90 29.70 -2.53
N GLY A 77 1.75 30.32 -1.37
CA GLY A 77 0.63 30.12 -0.47
C GLY A 77 0.78 28.92 0.49
N LEU A 78 1.88 28.16 0.37
CA LEU A 78 2.17 27.02 1.26
C LEU A 78 3.29 27.28 2.26
N GLU A 79 3.81 28.50 2.34
CA GLU A 79 4.97 28.88 3.15
C GLU A 79 4.78 28.50 4.63
N SER A 80 3.59 28.70 5.19
CA SER A 80 3.27 28.36 6.58
C SER A 80 3.30 26.86 6.85
N PHE A 81 2.92 26.03 5.85
CA PHE A 81 2.96 24.58 5.98
C PHE A 81 4.38 24.04 5.91
N TYR A 82 5.21 24.58 5.04
CA TYR A 82 6.61 24.17 4.89
C TYR A 82 7.53 24.66 6.00
N SER A 83 7.16 25.73 6.72
CA SER A 83 7.95 26.27 7.85
C SER A 83 7.69 25.59 9.18
N GLN A 84 6.77 24.64 9.26
CA GLN A 84 6.53 23.84 10.45
C GLN A 84 7.76 22.99 10.79
N THR A 85 7.91 22.65 12.07
CA THR A 85 8.85 21.64 12.55
C THR A 85 8.06 20.56 13.28
N ILE A 86 8.38 19.30 13.04
CA ILE A 86 7.71 18.18 13.72
C ILE A 86 8.15 18.14 15.17
N ASP A 87 7.20 18.30 16.10
CA ASP A 87 7.41 18.10 17.53
C ASP A 87 7.37 16.60 17.83
N TRP A 88 8.52 15.95 17.71
CA TRP A 88 8.65 14.53 17.99
C TRP A 88 8.55 14.25 19.48
N LYS A 89 7.56 13.48 19.90
CA LYS A 89 7.31 13.06 21.28
C LYS A 89 7.55 11.57 21.45
N ASP A 90 8.08 11.18 22.61
CA ASP A 90 8.18 9.76 22.95
C ASP A 90 6.79 9.11 22.96
N CYS A 91 6.66 8.05 22.21
CA CYS A 91 5.49 7.17 22.16
C CYS A 91 5.92 5.68 22.14
N SER A 92 7.02 5.39 22.83
CA SER A 92 7.57 4.05 22.99
C SER A 92 6.53 3.09 23.59
N ASP A 93 6.54 1.85 23.13
CA ASP A 93 5.60 0.81 23.59
C ASP A 93 6.24 -0.21 24.54
N GLY A 94 7.45 0.08 25.01
CA GLY A 94 8.25 -0.81 25.85
C GLY A 94 9.09 -1.83 25.08
N THR A 95 8.88 -1.98 23.78
CA THR A 95 9.65 -2.86 22.89
C THR A 95 10.55 -2.09 21.93
N SER A 96 10.10 -0.92 21.51
CA SER A 96 10.78 -0.08 20.52
C SER A 96 10.71 1.41 20.93
N PRO A 97 11.80 2.19 20.67
CA PRO A 97 11.89 3.59 21.05
C PRO A 97 11.20 4.50 20.04
N PHE A 98 9.89 4.34 19.88
CA PHE A 98 9.14 5.13 18.91
C PHE A 98 9.02 6.60 19.30
N GLN A 99 9.00 7.45 18.28
CA GLN A 99 8.64 8.86 18.39
C GLN A 99 7.43 9.15 17.50
N CYS A 100 6.46 9.89 18.02
CA CYS A 100 5.25 10.27 17.30
C CYS A 100 5.22 11.78 17.07
N GLY A 101 4.67 12.19 15.94
CA GLY A 101 4.51 13.59 15.59
C GLY A 101 3.33 13.81 14.65
N THR A 102 2.98 15.06 14.46
CA THR A 102 1.92 15.47 13.53
C THR A 102 2.36 16.68 12.73
N VAL A 103 1.84 16.78 11.51
CA VAL A 103 2.03 17.93 10.60
C VAL A 103 0.67 18.38 10.09
N THR A 104 0.47 19.69 10.07
CA THR A 104 -0.73 20.29 9.48
C THR A 104 -0.51 20.50 7.99
N VAL A 105 -1.50 20.12 7.18
CA VAL A 105 -1.50 20.32 5.73
C VAL A 105 -2.82 20.96 5.28
N PRO A 106 -2.89 21.62 4.11
CA PRO A 106 -4.17 22.13 3.63
C PRO A 106 -5.10 20.96 3.29
N LEU A 107 -6.39 21.14 3.53
CA LEU A 107 -7.42 20.24 3.03
C LEU A 107 -7.40 20.23 1.52
N ASP A 108 -7.50 21.42 0.93
CA ASP A 108 -7.49 21.67 -0.51
C ASP A 108 -6.24 22.47 -0.91
N TYR A 109 -5.41 21.90 -1.75
CA TYR A 109 -4.19 22.53 -2.27
C TYR A 109 -4.44 23.65 -3.27
N GLU A 110 -5.65 23.74 -3.82
CA GLU A 110 -6.06 24.87 -4.68
C GLU A 110 -6.52 26.09 -3.85
N HIS A 111 -6.89 25.86 -2.56
CA HIS A 111 -7.31 26.87 -1.61
C HIS A 111 -6.59 26.67 -0.26
N PRO A 112 -5.26 26.86 -0.20
CA PRO A 112 -4.46 26.55 0.99
C PRO A 112 -4.72 27.44 2.19
N ASP A 113 -5.37 28.59 2.03
CA ASP A 113 -5.85 29.49 3.05
C ASP A 113 -7.15 29.02 3.72
N GLY A 114 -7.74 27.95 3.22
CA GLY A 114 -8.96 27.35 3.73
C GLY A 114 -8.77 26.44 4.93
N ARG A 115 -9.58 25.40 5.00
CA ARG A 115 -9.54 24.39 6.06
C ARG A 115 -8.25 23.57 6.01
N THR A 116 -7.76 23.17 7.17
CA THR A 116 -6.57 22.31 7.32
C THR A 116 -6.93 20.97 7.90
N ILE A 117 -6.07 19.98 7.67
CA ILE A 117 -6.11 18.64 8.26
C ILE A 117 -4.75 18.29 8.86
N THR A 118 -4.70 17.21 9.63
CA THR A 118 -3.49 16.74 10.30
C THR A 118 -3.05 15.40 9.70
N ILE A 119 -1.75 15.29 9.44
CA ILE A 119 -1.07 14.04 9.09
C ILE A 119 -0.31 13.55 10.29
N ALA A 120 -0.55 12.31 10.70
CA ALA A 120 0.14 11.65 11.80
C ALA A 120 1.33 10.84 11.29
N LEU A 121 2.43 10.88 12.08
CA LEU A 121 3.67 10.18 11.79
C LEU A 121 4.15 9.39 13.00
N LYS A 122 4.80 8.27 12.73
CA LYS A 122 5.57 7.49 13.70
C LYS A 122 6.98 7.26 13.16
N LYS A 123 7.98 7.52 14.00
CA LYS A 123 9.37 7.31 13.67
C LYS A 123 9.96 6.20 14.56
N LEU A 124 10.64 5.27 13.93
CA LEU A 124 11.56 4.34 14.58
C LEU A 124 12.97 4.90 14.36
N PRO A 125 13.64 5.42 15.39
CA PRO A 125 15.01 5.90 15.27
C PRO A 125 15.96 4.79 14.82
N ALA A 126 17.04 5.18 14.15
CA ALA A 126 18.08 4.25 13.71
C ALA A 126 18.63 3.43 14.88
N SER A 127 18.74 2.12 14.72
CA SER A 127 19.18 1.19 15.79
C SER A 127 20.60 1.47 16.27
N ASP A 128 21.46 2.01 15.39
CA ASP A 128 22.85 2.34 15.69
C ASP A 128 22.99 3.72 16.37
N GLY A 129 21.88 4.41 16.61
CA GLY A 129 21.84 5.75 17.19
C GLY A 129 22.39 6.85 16.28
N ASN A 130 22.74 6.52 15.04
CA ASN A 130 23.25 7.44 14.03
C ASN A 130 22.57 7.15 12.69
N ALA A 131 21.55 7.89 12.32
CA ALA A 131 20.90 7.79 11.02
C ALA A 131 21.82 8.33 9.92
N GLU A 132 22.90 7.60 9.56
CA GLU A 132 23.91 8.01 8.59
C GLU A 132 23.32 8.54 7.28
N HIS A 133 22.20 7.96 6.88
CA HIS A 133 21.51 8.32 5.64
C HIS A 133 20.25 9.18 5.87
N GLY A 134 20.05 9.67 7.10
CA GLY A 134 18.91 10.50 7.47
C GLY A 134 17.62 9.69 7.64
N SER A 135 16.52 10.25 7.18
CA SER A 135 15.20 9.62 7.31
C SER A 135 14.78 8.87 6.04
N LEU A 136 14.12 7.73 6.21
CA LEU A 136 13.46 6.96 5.17
C LEU A 136 11.96 6.95 5.44
N PHE A 137 11.19 7.62 4.59
CA PHE A 137 9.73 7.57 4.65
C PHE A 137 9.22 6.28 4.00
N THR A 138 8.20 5.64 4.60
CA THR A 138 7.62 4.41 4.07
C THR A 138 6.11 4.48 3.97
N ASN A 139 5.57 3.84 2.92
CA ASN A 139 4.13 3.65 2.74
C ASN A 139 3.85 2.23 2.19
N PRO A 140 3.03 1.42 2.89
CA PRO A 140 2.75 0.03 2.51
C PRO A 140 1.77 -0.12 1.35
N GLY A 141 1.06 0.94 1.00
CA GLY A 141 0.11 0.93 -0.11
C GLY A 141 -1.35 0.76 0.31
N GLY A 142 -2.00 -0.22 -0.22
CA GLY A 142 -3.44 -0.42 -0.11
C GLY A 142 -4.17 -0.05 -1.42
N PRO A 143 -4.73 1.17 -1.62
CA PRO A 143 -4.68 2.40 -0.83
C PRO A 143 -5.36 2.29 0.56
N GLY A 144 -4.92 3.16 1.48
CA GLY A 144 -5.55 3.27 2.81
C GLY A 144 -4.90 2.43 3.92
N ALA A 145 -3.79 1.74 3.64
CA ALA A 145 -3.03 1.08 4.70
C ALA A 145 -2.22 2.10 5.52
N SER A 146 -2.12 1.86 6.83
CA SER A 146 -1.40 2.72 7.77
C SER A 146 0.11 2.54 7.66
N GLY A 147 0.83 3.63 7.39
CA GLY A 147 2.29 3.64 7.47
C GLY A 147 2.78 3.56 8.92
N ILE A 148 2.03 4.10 9.87
CA ILE A 148 2.31 4.00 11.30
C ILE A 148 2.31 2.54 11.76
N GLU A 149 1.33 1.74 11.34
CA GLU A 149 1.27 0.32 11.68
C GLU A 149 2.45 -0.46 11.06
N THR A 150 2.88 -0.09 9.85
CA THR A 150 4.04 -0.72 9.21
C THR A 150 5.33 -0.53 10.00
N VAL A 151 5.53 0.66 10.57
CA VAL A 151 6.73 0.96 11.39
C VAL A 151 6.70 0.27 12.75
N LYS A 152 5.51 -0.07 13.26
CA LYS A 152 5.37 -0.82 14.52
C LYS A 152 5.91 -2.26 14.45
N ASP A 153 6.09 -2.81 13.26
CA ASP A 153 6.76 -4.10 13.07
C ASP A 153 8.20 -3.89 12.55
N PRO A 154 9.19 -3.72 13.43
CA PRO A 154 10.57 -3.54 13.01
C PRO A 154 11.12 -4.74 12.23
N ALA A 155 10.56 -5.94 12.41
CA ALA A 155 10.97 -7.13 11.68
C ALA A 155 10.57 -7.08 10.20
N ALA A 156 9.60 -6.22 9.82
CA ALA A 156 9.24 -5.99 8.43
C ALA A 156 10.30 -5.19 7.65
N MET A 157 11.29 -4.59 8.35
CA MET A 157 12.37 -3.82 7.75
C MET A 157 13.71 -4.53 7.93
N PRO A 158 14.54 -4.66 6.86
CA PRO A 158 15.89 -5.18 6.96
C PRO A 158 16.72 -4.42 8.01
N GLU A 159 17.58 -5.15 8.74
CA GLU A 159 18.38 -4.57 9.82
C GLU A 159 19.32 -3.48 9.30
N GLU A 160 19.86 -3.67 8.10
CA GLU A 160 20.73 -2.69 7.43
C GLU A 160 20.01 -1.35 7.21
N LEU A 161 18.72 -1.36 6.88
CA LEU A 161 17.94 -0.13 6.76
C LEU A 161 17.68 0.49 8.14
N ARG A 162 17.37 -0.35 9.15
CA ARG A 162 17.14 0.13 10.52
C ARG A 162 18.39 0.71 11.18
N GLY A 163 19.58 0.22 10.80
CA GLY A 163 20.86 0.79 11.25
C GLY A 163 21.16 2.15 10.61
N ALA A 164 20.84 2.29 9.32
CA ALA A 164 21.27 3.44 8.50
C ALA A 164 20.27 4.61 8.46
N TYR A 165 19.00 4.39 8.81
CA TYR A 165 17.93 5.37 8.68
C TYR A 165 17.04 5.48 9.91
N ASP A 166 16.57 6.69 10.20
CA ASP A 166 15.32 6.88 10.94
C ASP A 166 14.16 6.46 10.01
N ILE A 167 13.44 5.40 10.37
CA ILE A 167 12.30 4.93 9.57
C ILE A 167 11.05 5.69 9.98
N ILE A 168 10.41 6.37 9.02
CA ILE A 168 9.21 7.19 9.26
C ILE A 168 8.03 6.62 8.48
N GLY A 169 7.02 6.11 9.21
CA GLY A 169 5.71 5.81 8.66
C GLY A 169 4.76 6.99 8.89
N PHE A 170 3.90 7.23 7.93
CA PHE A 170 2.83 8.21 8.04
C PHE A 170 1.49 7.59 7.62
N ASP A 171 0.44 8.01 8.28
CA ASP A 171 -0.90 7.69 7.82
C ASP A 171 -1.32 8.72 6.78
N PRO A 172 -1.66 8.32 5.55
CA PRO A 172 -2.13 9.27 4.55
C PRO A 172 -3.39 10.02 5.01
N ARG A 173 -3.68 11.15 4.40
CA ARG A 173 -4.96 11.85 4.60
C ARG A 173 -6.15 10.89 4.46
N GLY A 174 -7.09 10.95 5.39
CA GLY A 174 -8.25 10.06 5.45
C GLY A 174 -7.99 8.72 6.17
N VAL A 175 -6.76 8.44 6.62
CA VAL A 175 -6.34 7.12 7.15
C VAL A 175 -5.92 7.22 8.61
N GLY A 176 -6.28 6.23 9.40
CA GLY A 176 -5.74 5.92 10.72
C GLY A 176 -5.76 7.08 11.70
N GLN A 177 -4.56 7.48 12.18
CA GLN A 177 -4.38 8.55 13.15
C GLN A 177 -4.28 9.96 12.53
N SER A 178 -4.16 10.07 11.20
CA SER A 178 -4.37 11.33 10.49
C SER A 178 -5.83 11.74 10.57
N THR A 179 -6.19 12.96 10.12
CA THR A 179 -7.60 13.33 10.03
C THR A 179 -8.35 12.26 9.24
N PRO A 180 -9.19 11.40 9.88
CA PRO A 180 -9.68 10.19 9.26
C PRO A 180 -10.96 10.40 8.48
N ILE A 181 -11.17 9.59 7.45
CA ILE A 181 -12.49 9.33 6.89
C ILE A 181 -13.10 8.19 7.72
N THR A 182 -14.22 8.48 8.36
CA THR A 182 -14.96 7.52 9.18
C THR A 182 -16.27 7.16 8.50
N CYS A 183 -16.49 5.87 8.23
CA CYS A 183 -17.72 5.41 7.58
C CYS A 183 -18.62 4.63 8.55
N TRP A 184 -18.09 4.22 9.69
CA TRP A 184 -18.73 3.37 10.70
C TRP A 184 -18.52 3.95 12.09
N THR A 185 -19.49 3.80 12.95
CA THR A 185 -19.31 4.09 14.38
C THR A 185 -18.59 2.92 15.05
N ASP A 186 -17.92 3.20 16.18
CA ASP A 186 -17.27 2.15 16.98
C ASP A 186 -18.25 1.07 17.42
N ASP A 187 -19.50 1.44 17.73
CA ASP A 187 -20.56 0.48 18.08
C ASP A 187 -20.89 -0.46 16.91
N GLU A 188 -20.96 0.05 15.69
CA GLU A 188 -21.22 -0.77 14.50
C GLU A 188 -20.05 -1.71 14.22
N ILE A 189 -18.81 -1.22 14.37
CA ILE A 189 -17.60 -2.03 14.24
C ILE A 189 -17.59 -3.14 15.29
N ASN A 190 -17.80 -2.79 16.57
CA ASN A 190 -17.83 -3.75 17.67
C ASN A 190 -18.94 -4.79 17.51
N GLN A 191 -20.13 -4.38 17.10
CA GLN A 191 -21.25 -5.32 16.83
C GLN A 191 -20.89 -6.28 15.70
N SER A 192 -20.19 -5.82 14.67
CA SER A 192 -19.78 -6.67 13.56
C SER A 192 -18.68 -7.65 13.99
N LEU A 193 -17.67 -7.19 14.71
CA LEU A 193 -16.58 -8.03 15.22
C LEU A 193 -17.08 -9.11 16.20
N ASN A 194 -18.11 -8.79 17.00
CA ASN A 194 -18.72 -9.73 17.93
C ASN A 194 -19.79 -10.63 17.28
N GLY A 195 -19.98 -10.59 15.96
CA GLY A 195 -20.97 -11.38 15.24
C GLY A 195 -22.43 -11.04 15.56
N THR A 196 -22.70 -9.89 16.22
CA THR A 196 -24.05 -9.45 16.57
C THR A 196 -24.71 -8.61 15.47
N SER A 197 -23.97 -8.25 14.43
CA SER A 197 -24.45 -7.53 13.26
C SER A 197 -23.66 -7.93 12.01
N ASN A 198 -24.39 -8.18 10.92
CA ASN A 198 -23.81 -8.46 9.59
C ASN A 198 -23.74 -7.19 8.71
N LYS A 199 -23.98 -6.00 9.27
CA LYS A 199 -24.04 -4.77 8.48
C LYS A 199 -22.71 -4.41 7.82
N ILE A 200 -21.59 -4.55 8.54
CA ILE A 200 -20.27 -4.24 7.98
C ILE A 200 -19.85 -5.29 6.95
N PRO A 201 -19.91 -6.60 7.22
CA PRO A 201 -19.68 -7.62 6.20
C PRO A 201 -20.53 -7.43 4.96
N GLU A 202 -21.83 -7.13 5.12
CA GLU A 202 -22.74 -6.91 3.99
C GLU A 202 -22.35 -5.71 3.11
N ILE A 203 -21.77 -4.67 3.69
CA ILE A 203 -21.40 -3.43 2.97
C ILE A 203 -19.94 -3.45 2.52
N MET A 204 -19.06 -4.05 3.30
CA MET A 204 -17.64 -4.26 2.93
C MET A 204 -17.44 -5.53 2.08
N ALA A 205 -18.47 -6.36 1.95
CA ALA A 205 -18.36 -7.60 1.23
C ALA A 205 -17.83 -7.35 -0.20
N THR A 206 -16.65 -7.89 -0.44
CA THR A 206 -16.01 -7.94 -1.75
C THR A 206 -16.82 -8.79 -2.74
N ASP A 207 -17.77 -9.59 -2.23
CA ASP A 207 -18.71 -10.37 -3.02
C ASP A 207 -19.49 -9.54 -4.03
N VAL A 208 -19.70 -8.24 -3.78
CA VAL A 208 -20.34 -7.34 -4.77
C VAL A 208 -19.51 -7.16 -6.01
N LEU A 209 -18.17 -7.21 -5.89
CA LEU A 209 -17.28 -7.14 -7.05
C LEU A 209 -17.23 -8.49 -7.79
N PHE A 210 -17.45 -9.60 -7.07
CA PHE A 210 -17.29 -10.96 -7.59
C PHE A 210 -18.59 -11.77 -7.65
N SER A 211 -19.69 -11.24 -7.10
CA SER A 211 -21.00 -11.91 -7.15
C SER A 211 -21.50 -12.03 -8.59
N LYS A 212 -21.86 -13.26 -8.98
CA LYS A 212 -22.47 -13.55 -10.27
C LYS A 212 -23.81 -12.81 -10.47
N ASP A 213 -24.45 -12.38 -9.38
CA ASP A 213 -25.79 -11.73 -9.38
C ASP A 213 -25.74 -10.21 -9.22
N SER A 214 -24.56 -9.59 -9.09
CA SER A 214 -24.48 -8.14 -8.90
C SER A 214 -24.58 -7.39 -10.23
N SER A 215 -25.74 -6.77 -10.49
CA SER A 215 -25.87 -5.84 -11.60
C SER A 215 -24.97 -4.61 -11.40
N ALA A 216 -24.56 -3.96 -12.51
CA ALA A 216 -23.81 -2.70 -12.45
C ALA A 216 -24.54 -1.65 -11.59
N GLN A 217 -25.88 -1.59 -11.67
CA GLN A 217 -26.70 -0.67 -10.90
C GLN A 217 -26.59 -0.91 -9.39
N LYS A 218 -26.66 -2.17 -8.92
CA LYS A 218 -26.49 -2.50 -7.49
C LYS A 218 -25.11 -2.07 -6.96
N ARG A 219 -24.06 -2.20 -7.77
CA ARG A 219 -22.71 -1.73 -7.39
C ARG A 219 -22.65 -0.21 -7.26
N ILE A 220 -23.27 0.52 -8.20
CA ILE A 220 -23.37 1.99 -8.17
C ILE A 220 -24.14 2.44 -6.93
N ASP A 221 -25.32 1.86 -6.68
CA ASP A 221 -26.19 2.22 -5.55
C ASP A 221 -25.47 1.97 -4.20
N ARG A 222 -24.74 0.87 -4.08
CA ARG A 222 -23.95 0.57 -2.89
C ARG A 222 -22.77 1.54 -2.74
N GLY A 223 -22.07 1.85 -3.81
CA GLY A 223 -21.02 2.88 -3.79
C GLY A 223 -21.53 4.23 -3.32
N ALA A 224 -22.68 4.67 -3.82
CA ALA A 224 -23.32 5.90 -3.40
C ALA A 224 -23.76 5.88 -1.92
N ALA A 225 -24.32 4.77 -1.46
CA ALA A 225 -24.70 4.59 -0.05
C ALA A 225 -23.47 4.63 0.88
N ASN A 226 -22.36 4.01 0.49
CA ASN A 226 -21.10 4.06 1.25
C ASN A 226 -20.53 5.48 1.29
N ALA A 227 -20.49 6.19 0.16
CA ALA A 227 -20.02 7.57 0.11
C ALA A 227 -20.85 8.47 1.03
N ALA A 228 -22.18 8.38 0.98
CA ALA A 228 -23.08 9.14 1.85
C ALA A 228 -22.86 8.81 3.35
N ARG A 229 -22.58 7.55 3.66
CA ARG A 229 -22.29 7.12 5.02
C ARG A 229 -20.97 7.71 5.52
N CYS A 230 -19.91 7.63 4.71
CA CYS A 230 -18.61 8.22 5.05
C CYS A 230 -18.72 9.74 5.24
N ALA A 231 -19.46 10.44 4.37
CA ALA A 231 -19.70 11.87 4.53
C ALA A 231 -20.46 12.20 5.83
N LYS A 232 -21.40 11.34 6.24
CA LYS A 232 -22.19 11.55 7.48
C LYS A 232 -21.35 11.40 8.75
N HIS A 233 -20.40 10.44 8.77
CA HIS A 233 -19.68 10.06 9.97
C HIS A 233 -18.30 10.70 10.09
N SER A 234 -17.72 11.23 9.01
CA SER A 234 -16.44 11.93 9.04
C SER A 234 -16.55 13.30 9.68
N GLN A 235 -15.55 13.67 10.49
CA GLN A 235 -15.47 15.03 11.08
C GLN A 235 -15.21 16.11 10.04
N VAL A 236 -14.57 15.75 8.92
CA VAL A 236 -14.27 16.60 7.78
C VAL A 236 -14.82 15.91 6.53
N PRO A 237 -16.13 16.03 6.26
CA PRO A 237 -16.75 15.34 5.12
C PRO A 237 -16.15 15.74 3.77
N GLU A 238 -15.72 17.00 3.63
CA GLU A 238 -15.09 17.54 2.42
C GLU A 238 -13.78 16.80 2.07
N LEU A 239 -13.14 16.13 3.05
CA LEU A 239 -11.92 15.35 2.83
C LEU A 239 -12.13 14.23 1.79
N LEU A 240 -13.36 13.75 1.61
CA LEU A 240 -13.68 12.74 0.59
C LEU A 240 -13.31 13.17 -0.84
N ASP A 241 -13.35 14.47 -1.11
CA ASP A 241 -13.00 15.03 -2.43
C ASP A 241 -11.50 15.29 -2.58
N HIS A 242 -10.73 15.19 -1.48
CA HIS A 242 -9.32 15.55 -1.40
C HIS A 242 -8.39 14.41 -0.94
N VAL A 243 -8.75 13.16 -1.21
CA VAL A 243 -7.93 11.96 -0.88
C VAL A 243 -7.18 11.41 -2.08
N GLY A 244 -7.00 12.22 -3.12
CA GLY A 244 -6.30 11.84 -4.34
C GLY A 244 -4.80 11.56 -4.10
N THR A 245 -4.21 10.71 -4.93
CA THR A 245 -2.78 10.38 -4.84
C THR A 245 -1.89 11.62 -5.00
N ARG A 246 -2.30 12.60 -5.80
CA ARG A 246 -1.56 13.87 -5.95
C ARG A 246 -1.52 14.67 -4.67
N ASP A 247 -2.61 14.67 -3.88
CA ASP A 247 -2.67 15.39 -2.60
C ASP A 247 -1.80 14.68 -1.57
N VAL A 248 -1.82 13.34 -1.53
CA VAL A 248 -0.91 12.55 -0.68
C VAL A 248 0.56 12.81 -1.05
N ALA A 249 0.90 12.93 -2.34
CA ALA A 249 2.26 13.25 -2.77
C ALA A 249 2.67 14.67 -2.37
N ARG A 250 1.74 15.64 -2.40
CA ARG A 250 1.97 17.02 -1.90
C ARG A 250 2.15 17.02 -0.38
N ASP A 251 1.33 16.26 0.37
CA ASP A 251 1.55 16.05 1.81
C ASP A 251 2.96 15.53 2.08
N LEU A 252 3.39 14.52 1.33
CA LEU A 252 4.69 13.89 1.52
C LEU A 252 5.85 14.89 1.30
N ASP A 253 5.72 15.88 0.41
CA ASP A 253 6.74 16.93 0.26
C ASP A 253 6.75 17.90 1.46
N ILE A 254 5.60 18.24 2.02
CA ILE A 254 5.53 19.00 3.28
C ILE A 254 6.16 18.17 4.41
N LEU A 255 5.87 16.87 4.53
CA LEU A 255 6.48 16.00 5.53
C LEU A 255 8.01 15.94 5.39
N ARG A 256 8.53 15.84 4.17
CA ARG A 256 9.96 15.92 3.87
C ARG A 256 10.56 17.21 4.42
N ALA A 257 9.97 18.35 4.07
CA ALA A 257 10.49 19.67 4.45
C ALA A 257 10.42 19.90 5.96
N THR A 258 9.28 19.59 6.60
CA THR A 258 9.07 19.76 8.05
C THR A 258 9.94 18.83 8.90
N ASN A 259 10.40 17.71 8.32
CA ASN A 259 11.39 16.83 8.94
C ASN A 259 12.85 17.28 8.66
N GLY A 260 13.06 18.40 7.99
CA GLY A 260 14.39 18.97 7.71
C GLY A 260 15.15 18.28 6.57
N ASN A 261 14.49 17.49 5.73
CA ASN A 261 15.14 16.76 4.66
C ASN A 261 15.18 17.59 3.37
N ALA A 262 16.37 17.81 2.79
CA ALA A 262 16.53 18.43 1.48
C ALA A 262 15.93 17.55 0.37
N LYS A 263 16.05 16.23 0.50
CA LYS A 263 15.51 15.23 -0.44
C LYS A 263 14.75 14.14 0.31
N LEU A 264 13.73 13.59 -0.33
CA LEU A 264 12.93 12.49 0.16
C LEU A 264 13.62 11.15 -0.13
N ASN A 265 14.05 10.41 0.91
CA ASN A 265 14.29 8.98 0.76
C ASN A 265 12.96 8.26 1.02
N TYR A 266 12.58 7.35 0.11
CA TYR A 266 11.24 6.77 0.11
C TYR A 266 11.23 5.29 -0.23
N LEU A 267 10.51 4.51 0.56
CA LEU A 267 10.19 3.10 0.30
C LEU A 267 8.67 2.98 0.12
N GLY A 268 8.23 2.83 -1.12
CA GLY A 268 6.83 2.58 -1.46
C GLY A 268 6.59 1.13 -1.82
N THR A 269 5.57 0.51 -1.25
CA THR A 269 5.16 -0.86 -1.60
C THR A 269 3.76 -0.84 -2.21
N SER A 270 3.51 -1.64 -3.25
CA SER A 270 2.20 -1.76 -3.90
C SER A 270 1.67 -0.38 -4.33
N TYR A 271 0.49 0.05 -3.88
CA TYR A 271 -0.02 1.41 -4.15
C TYR A 271 0.92 2.52 -3.67
N GLY A 272 1.75 2.28 -2.65
CA GLY A 272 2.79 3.23 -2.23
C GLY A 272 3.78 3.58 -3.35
N THR A 273 3.96 2.68 -4.32
CA THR A 273 4.79 2.95 -5.51
C THR A 273 4.16 4.01 -6.43
N ARG A 274 2.84 4.04 -6.52
CA ARG A 274 2.11 5.08 -7.26
C ARG A 274 2.27 6.45 -6.59
N ILE A 275 2.26 6.51 -5.26
CA ILE A 275 2.56 7.75 -4.52
C ILE A 275 3.98 8.23 -4.86
N GLY A 276 4.98 7.34 -4.78
CA GLY A 276 6.37 7.66 -5.09
C GLY A 276 6.59 8.11 -6.53
N ALA A 277 5.93 7.48 -7.50
CA ALA A 277 6.00 7.86 -8.91
C ALA A 277 5.40 9.26 -9.17
N ILE A 278 4.22 9.53 -8.58
CA ILE A 278 3.57 10.86 -8.69
C ILE A 278 4.39 11.92 -7.94
N TYR A 279 4.99 11.57 -6.79
CA TYR A 279 5.90 12.47 -6.09
C TYR A 279 7.10 12.85 -6.96
N ALA A 280 7.73 11.90 -7.63
CA ALA A 280 8.86 12.15 -8.51
C ALA A 280 8.49 13.02 -9.73
N ASP A 281 7.26 12.92 -10.22
CA ASP A 281 6.73 13.77 -11.28
C ASP A 281 6.50 15.21 -10.78
N LEU A 282 5.91 15.37 -9.59
CA LEU A 282 5.59 16.69 -9.03
C LEU A 282 6.82 17.43 -8.47
N PHE A 283 7.75 16.69 -7.87
CA PHE A 283 8.90 17.24 -7.13
C PHE A 283 10.24 16.60 -7.54
N PRO A 284 10.61 16.63 -8.82
CA PRO A 284 11.82 15.94 -9.32
C PRO A 284 13.11 16.40 -8.63
N ALA A 285 13.18 17.67 -8.23
CA ALA A 285 14.33 18.22 -7.50
C ALA A 285 14.47 17.69 -6.06
N HIS A 286 13.38 17.20 -5.46
CA HIS A 286 13.33 16.71 -4.08
C HIS A 286 13.49 15.19 -3.96
N VAL A 287 13.61 14.46 -5.07
CA VAL A 287 13.78 13.00 -5.05
C VAL A 287 15.16 12.62 -4.51
N GLY A 288 15.15 11.77 -3.48
CA GLY A 288 16.33 11.13 -2.89
C GLY A 288 16.46 9.67 -3.32
N ARG A 289 16.93 8.83 -2.40
CA ARG A 289 16.99 7.38 -2.61
C ARG A 289 15.56 6.82 -2.56
N THR A 290 15.12 6.21 -3.65
CA THR A 290 13.74 5.75 -3.80
C THR A 290 13.71 4.29 -4.21
N VAL A 291 12.93 3.48 -3.49
CA VAL A 291 12.62 2.09 -3.82
C VAL A 291 11.12 1.94 -4.00
N LEU A 292 10.72 1.41 -5.15
CA LEU A 292 9.32 1.13 -5.50
C LEU A 292 9.15 -0.38 -5.63
N ASN A 293 8.69 -1.01 -4.54
CA ASN A 293 8.52 -2.46 -4.45
C ASN A 293 7.12 -2.87 -4.88
N ALA A 294 7.00 -3.88 -5.75
CA ALA A 294 5.74 -4.29 -6.40
C ALA A 294 5.08 -3.10 -7.13
N ALA A 295 5.84 -2.53 -8.07
CA ALA A 295 5.51 -1.28 -8.74
C ALA A 295 4.20 -1.34 -9.53
N MET A 296 3.39 -0.30 -9.36
CA MET A 296 2.18 -0.05 -10.15
C MET A 296 2.48 1.01 -11.21
N ASP A 297 2.09 0.74 -12.46
CA ASP A 297 2.19 1.72 -13.54
C ASP A 297 1.18 2.86 -13.30
N PRO A 298 1.64 4.10 -13.03
CA PRO A 298 0.74 5.21 -12.74
C PRO A 298 -0.05 5.71 -13.96
N SER A 299 0.40 5.36 -15.18
CA SER A 299 -0.25 5.76 -16.43
C SER A 299 -1.48 4.90 -16.77
N ARG A 300 -1.61 3.72 -16.14
CA ARG A 300 -2.69 2.77 -16.47
C ARG A 300 -3.94 3.03 -15.67
N TYR A 301 -5.08 2.85 -16.31
CA TYR A 301 -6.36 2.80 -15.62
C TYR A 301 -6.46 1.55 -14.75
N ARG A 302 -7.17 1.66 -13.63
CA ARG A 302 -7.36 0.55 -12.68
C ARG A 302 -7.95 -0.71 -13.34
N THR A 303 -8.89 -0.53 -14.27
CA THR A 303 -9.54 -1.65 -14.98
C THR A 303 -8.56 -2.51 -15.77
N ASP A 304 -7.56 -1.91 -16.41
CA ASP A 304 -6.55 -2.63 -17.19
C ASP A 304 -5.58 -3.38 -16.26
N SER A 305 -5.21 -2.73 -15.15
CA SER A 305 -4.38 -3.35 -14.12
C SER A 305 -5.09 -4.52 -13.44
N ASP A 306 -6.39 -4.41 -13.17
CA ASP A 306 -7.19 -5.46 -12.53
C ASP A 306 -7.27 -6.71 -13.42
N ALA A 307 -7.43 -6.56 -14.75
CA ALA A 307 -7.45 -7.67 -15.67
C ALA A 307 -6.10 -8.43 -15.71
N GLU A 308 -4.99 -7.72 -15.68
CA GLU A 308 -3.66 -8.34 -15.61
C GLU A 308 -3.41 -9.05 -14.28
N VAL A 309 -3.84 -8.45 -13.16
CA VAL A 309 -3.74 -9.09 -11.84
C VAL A 309 -4.55 -10.39 -11.80
N VAL A 310 -5.73 -10.42 -12.42
CA VAL A 310 -6.53 -11.65 -12.52
C VAL A 310 -5.80 -12.71 -13.35
N ALA A 311 -5.28 -12.35 -14.53
CA ALA A 311 -4.52 -13.26 -15.38
C ALA A 311 -3.25 -13.79 -14.67
N PHE A 312 -2.54 -12.93 -13.95
CA PHE A 312 -1.38 -13.33 -13.15
C PHE A 312 -1.75 -14.31 -12.02
N LYS A 313 -2.83 -14.03 -11.28
CA LYS A 313 -3.30 -14.91 -10.21
C LYS A 313 -3.74 -16.27 -10.74
N GLU A 314 -4.38 -16.31 -11.90
CA GLU A 314 -4.75 -17.58 -12.54
C GLU A 314 -3.51 -18.37 -12.97
N ALA A 315 -2.52 -17.72 -13.57
CA ALA A 315 -1.26 -18.36 -13.94
C ALA A 315 -0.51 -18.90 -12.69
N ALA A 316 -0.48 -18.13 -11.61
CA ALA A 316 0.12 -18.55 -10.33
C ALA A 316 -0.63 -19.75 -9.71
N LEU A 317 -1.98 -19.76 -9.77
CA LEU A 317 -2.79 -20.90 -9.32
C LEU A 317 -2.47 -22.17 -10.13
N ARG A 318 -2.34 -22.07 -11.45
CA ARG A 318 -1.96 -23.19 -12.30
C ARG A 318 -0.60 -23.76 -11.93
N GLN A 319 0.41 -22.91 -11.78
CA GLN A 319 1.75 -23.32 -11.34
C GLN A 319 1.72 -23.97 -9.95
N TYR A 320 0.92 -23.44 -9.03
CA TYR A 320 0.73 -24.03 -7.72
C TYR A 320 0.13 -25.44 -7.79
N VAL A 321 -0.89 -25.64 -8.60
CA VAL A 321 -1.53 -26.95 -8.81
C VAL A 321 -0.53 -27.94 -9.39
N GLU A 322 0.19 -27.56 -10.44
CA GLU A 322 1.23 -28.38 -11.07
C GLU A 322 2.33 -28.76 -10.09
N HIS A 323 2.78 -27.79 -9.29
CA HIS A 323 3.77 -28.05 -8.22
C HIS A 323 3.22 -29.03 -7.17
N CYS A 324 1.98 -28.83 -6.71
CA CYS A 324 1.33 -29.74 -5.77
C CYS A 324 1.30 -31.17 -6.33
N GLN A 325 0.82 -31.35 -7.57
CA GLN A 325 0.68 -32.66 -8.21
C GLN A 325 2.01 -33.37 -8.46
N ALA A 326 3.11 -32.62 -8.54
CA ALA A 326 4.46 -33.18 -8.66
C ALA A 326 5.04 -33.72 -7.34
N HIS A 327 4.33 -33.53 -6.20
CA HIS A 327 4.81 -33.92 -4.88
C HIS A 327 3.85 -34.87 -4.17
N ASP A 328 4.42 -35.78 -3.35
CA ASP A 328 3.64 -36.73 -2.57
C ASP A 328 2.70 -36.01 -1.59
N GLY A 329 1.47 -36.52 -1.49
CA GLY A 329 0.48 -36.00 -0.55
C GLY A 329 -0.39 -34.88 -1.11
N CYS A 330 -0.23 -34.50 -2.38
CA CYS A 330 -1.17 -33.59 -3.02
C CYS A 330 -2.57 -34.20 -3.10
N PRO A 331 -3.62 -33.51 -2.60
CA PRO A 331 -5.00 -34.01 -2.64
C PRO A 331 -5.66 -33.82 -4.02
N LEU A 332 -5.03 -33.06 -4.91
CA LEU A 332 -5.57 -32.71 -6.21
C LEU A 332 -5.18 -33.76 -7.27
N THR A 333 -6.12 -34.19 -8.10
CA THR A 333 -5.92 -35.27 -9.08
C THR A 333 -6.39 -34.85 -10.48
N GLY A 334 -5.95 -35.60 -11.51
CA GLY A 334 -6.29 -35.35 -12.90
C GLY A 334 -5.40 -34.29 -13.56
N SER A 335 -5.88 -33.67 -14.62
CA SER A 335 -5.23 -32.54 -15.27
C SER A 335 -5.24 -31.29 -14.39
N THR A 336 -4.41 -30.29 -14.72
CA THR A 336 -4.40 -28.99 -14.02
C THR A 336 -5.81 -28.34 -14.00
N ASP A 337 -6.55 -28.41 -15.12
CA ASP A 337 -7.92 -27.86 -15.18
C ASP A 337 -8.91 -28.63 -14.30
N GLU A 338 -8.84 -29.96 -14.26
CA GLU A 338 -9.66 -30.79 -13.37
C GLU A 338 -9.33 -30.52 -11.88
N ALA A 339 -8.08 -30.35 -11.56
CA ALA A 339 -7.62 -29.98 -10.23
C ALA A 339 -8.12 -28.59 -9.79
N ILE A 340 -8.09 -27.60 -10.67
CA ILE A 340 -8.67 -26.27 -10.44
C ILE A 340 -10.17 -26.38 -10.24
N ALA A 341 -10.87 -27.18 -11.03
CA ALA A 341 -12.31 -27.41 -10.86
C ALA A 341 -12.63 -28.08 -9.50
N GLN A 342 -11.76 -28.99 -8.99
CA GLN A 342 -11.88 -29.55 -7.65
C GLN A 342 -11.76 -28.47 -6.56
N LEU A 343 -10.78 -27.56 -6.69
CA LEU A 343 -10.62 -26.43 -5.77
C LEU A 343 -11.84 -25.50 -5.81
N THR A 344 -12.33 -25.16 -6.98
CA THR A 344 -13.53 -24.32 -7.15
C THR A 344 -14.74 -24.97 -6.49
N THR A 345 -14.97 -26.28 -6.75
CA THR A 345 -16.08 -27.03 -6.14
C THR A 345 -15.96 -27.06 -4.61
N PHE A 346 -14.74 -27.22 -4.10
CA PHE A 346 -14.48 -27.20 -2.67
C PHE A 346 -14.83 -25.83 -2.06
N VAL A 347 -14.34 -24.74 -2.65
CA VAL A 347 -14.61 -23.37 -2.19
C VAL A 347 -16.11 -23.07 -2.26
N ASP A 348 -16.76 -23.34 -3.39
CA ASP A 348 -18.22 -23.14 -3.56
C ASP A 348 -19.05 -23.97 -2.54
N GLY A 349 -18.48 -25.07 -2.07
CA GLY A 349 -19.08 -25.92 -1.05
C GLY A 349 -19.02 -25.34 0.38
N LEU A 350 -18.13 -24.37 0.65
CA LEU A 350 -17.92 -23.82 1.99
C LEU A 350 -19.14 -23.04 2.52
N ASP A 351 -19.95 -22.46 1.64
CA ASP A 351 -21.18 -21.79 2.06
C ASP A 351 -22.20 -22.75 2.68
N LYS A 352 -22.21 -24.01 2.20
CA LYS A 352 -23.11 -25.05 2.72
C LYS A 352 -22.49 -25.84 3.87
N ASN A 353 -21.16 -25.95 3.86
CA ASN A 353 -20.39 -26.70 4.83
C ASN A 353 -19.15 -25.89 5.26
N PRO A 354 -19.34 -24.85 6.07
CA PRO A 354 -18.24 -24.01 6.53
C PRO A 354 -17.19 -24.81 7.30
N LEU A 355 -15.92 -24.44 7.15
CA LEU A 355 -14.83 -25.01 7.92
C LEU A 355 -14.62 -24.19 9.19
N THR A 356 -14.53 -24.87 10.32
CA THR A 356 -14.08 -24.24 11.56
C THR A 356 -12.62 -24.61 11.80
N ALA A 357 -11.77 -23.63 11.99
CA ALA A 357 -10.37 -23.87 12.31
C ALA A 357 -10.28 -24.59 13.68
N PRO A 358 -9.48 -25.69 13.78
CA PRO A 358 -9.48 -26.56 14.96
C PRO A 358 -9.15 -25.86 16.28
N ASP A 359 -8.35 -24.80 16.24
CA ASP A 359 -7.80 -24.09 17.40
C ASP A 359 -8.32 -22.64 17.52
N SER A 360 -9.35 -22.29 16.77
CA SER A 360 -9.97 -20.96 16.81
C SER A 360 -11.48 -21.06 16.58
N ASN A 361 -12.22 -20.05 17.03
CA ASN A 361 -13.66 -19.93 16.73
C ASN A 361 -13.91 -19.34 15.32
N VAL A 362 -12.90 -19.32 14.47
CA VAL A 362 -13.01 -18.79 13.11
C VAL A 362 -13.66 -19.83 12.21
N THR A 363 -14.79 -19.45 11.63
CA THR A 363 -15.50 -20.24 10.61
C THR A 363 -15.22 -19.65 9.25
N VAL A 364 -14.67 -20.45 8.34
CA VAL A 364 -14.35 -20.04 6.96
C VAL A 364 -15.49 -20.49 6.04
N ASN A 365 -16.06 -19.54 5.31
CA ASN A 365 -17.01 -19.75 4.21
C ASN A 365 -16.50 -19.02 2.96
N THR A 366 -17.29 -18.88 1.88
CA THR A 366 -16.88 -18.16 0.68
C THR A 366 -16.80 -16.64 0.86
N GLN A 367 -17.21 -16.11 2.00
CA GLN A 367 -17.18 -14.68 2.29
C GLN A 367 -15.98 -14.26 3.15
N GLY A 368 -15.14 -15.19 3.60
CA GLY A 368 -13.87 -14.95 4.31
C GLY A 368 -13.77 -15.65 5.65
#